data_8dee7c3282c6fc2ce78399a230592185
#
_entry.id   8dee7c3282c6fc2ce78399a230592185
#
_cell.length_a   1.000
_cell.length_b   1.000
_cell.length_c   1.000
_cell.angle_alpha   90.00
_cell.angle_beta   90.00
_cell.angle_gamma   90.00
#
_symmetry.space_group_name_H-M   'P 1'
#
loop_
_entity.id
_entity.type
_entity.pdbx_description
1 polymer ?
#
loop_
_entity_poly.entity_id
_entity_poly.type
_entity_poly.pdbx_seq_one_letter_code
_entity_poly.pdbx_strand_id
1 'polypeptide(L)'
;MILKRKVQRKTISTVTTVIALSLPAIVGVIAARSRSMATKRKRDPRLKRAGVSGYNKPKRTPGHPKKSHIVVAKVGSKIKTIRFGQQGAKTAGKPKKGESEAMKKKRASFKARHAKNIAKGKMSAAYWANKVKW
;
A
#
# COMPACT_ATOMS: atom_id res chain seq x y z
N MET A 1 52.43 36.28 -21.50
CA MET A 1 51.28 36.38 -20.57
C MET A 1 50.13 35.46 -20.92
N ILE A 2 49.81 35.29 -22.15
CA ILE A 2 48.63 34.53 -22.60
C ILE A 2 48.86 33.00 -22.52
N LEU A 3 50.06 32.57 -22.56
CA LEU A 3 50.43 31.14 -22.61
C LEU A 3 50.11 30.37 -21.30
N LYS A 4 50.08 31.01 -20.20
CA LYS A 4 49.79 30.36 -18.88
C LYS A 4 48.40 29.80 -18.74
N ARG A 5 47.44 30.30 -19.49
CA ARG A 5 46.03 29.93 -19.37
C ARG A 5 45.67 28.61 -20.06
N LYS A 6 46.46 28.16 -21.00
CA LYS A 6 46.16 27.00 -21.81
C LYS A 6 46.43 25.65 -21.11
N VAL A 7 47.36 25.65 -20.21
CA VAL A 7 47.81 24.40 -19.56
C VAL A 7 46.80 23.87 -18.55
N GLN A 8 46.10 24.70 -17.85
CA GLN A 8 45.17 24.31 -16.78
C GLN A 8 43.91 23.59 -17.29
N ARG A 9 43.49 23.92 -18.49
CA ARG A 9 42.22 23.37 -19.01
C ARG A 9 42.30 21.88 -19.38
N LYS A 10 43.43 21.43 -19.80
CA LYS A 10 43.64 20.05 -20.23
C LYS A 10 43.59 19.04 -19.09
N THR A 11 44.09 19.43 -17.96
CA THR A 11 44.18 18.55 -16.78
C THR A 11 42.81 18.22 -16.20
N ILE A 12 41.92 19.19 -16.16
CA ILE A 12 40.59 19.05 -15.60
C ILE A 12 39.71 18.09 -16.43
N SER A 13 39.75 18.20 -17.73
CA SER A 13 38.94 17.35 -18.60
C SER A 13 39.30 15.87 -18.52
N THR A 14 40.58 15.58 -18.38
CA THR A 14 41.06 14.19 -18.28
C THR A 14 40.54 13.49 -17.01
N VAL A 15 40.59 14.19 -15.89
CA VAL A 15 40.12 13.63 -14.62
C VAL A 15 38.62 13.36 -14.66
N THR A 16 37.83 14.28 -15.19
CA THR A 16 36.40 14.12 -15.29
C THR A 16 35.98 12.91 -16.12
N THR A 17 36.68 12.67 -17.22
CA THR A 17 36.40 11.54 -18.11
C THR A 17 36.62 10.19 -17.41
N VAL A 18 37.68 10.06 -16.65
CA VAL A 18 37.98 8.79 -15.94
C VAL A 18 36.94 8.48 -14.88
N ILE A 19 36.50 9.46 -14.13
CA ILE A 19 35.47 9.28 -13.08
C ILE A 19 34.13 8.84 -13.69
N ALA A 20 33.75 9.42 -14.80
CA ALA A 20 32.48 9.08 -15.46
C ALA A 20 32.43 7.63 -15.95
N LEU A 21 33.53 7.06 -16.41
CA LEU A 21 33.59 5.70 -16.90
C LEU A 21 33.45 4.64 -15.79
N SER A 22 33.90 4.92 -14.59
CA SER A 22 33.85 3.95 -13.48
C SER A 22 32.46 3.80 -12.86
N LEU A 23 31.66 4.86 -12.84
CA LEU A 23 30.33 4.84 -12.21
C LEU A 23 29.34 3.84 -12.85
N PRO A 24 29.20 3.72 -14.16
CA PRO A 24 28.26 2.78 -14.76
C PRO A 24 28.51 1.32 -14.40
N ALA A 25 29.75 0.92 -14.28
CA ALA A 25 30.11 -0.45 -13.93
C ALA A 25 29.64 -0.83 -12.50
N ILE A 26 29.77 0.07 -11.56
CA ILE A 26 29.33 -0.13 -10.17
C ILE A 26 27.80 -0.28 -10.10
N VAL A 27 27.07 0.54 -10.79
CA VAL A 27 25.60 0.50 -10.84
C VAL A 27 25.11 -0.84 -11.43
N GLY A 28 25.72 -1.33 -12.46
CA GLY A 28 25.37 -2.62 -13.06
C GLY A 28 25.53 -3.79 -12.11
N VAL A 29 26.59 -3.83 -11.34
CA VAL A 29 26.85 -4.89 -10.36
C VAL A 29 25.81 -4.87 -9.23
N ILE A 30 25.45 -3.71 -8.70
CA ILE A 30 24.43 -3.56 -7.67
C ILE A 30 23.06 -4.03 -8.16
N ALA A 31 22.68 -3.70 -9.36
CA ALA A 31 21.41 -4.13 -9.95
C ALA A 31 21.33 -5.66 -10.08
N ALA A 32 22.37 -6.32 -10.48
CA ALA A 32 22.43 -7.77 -10.58
C ALA A 32 22.27 -8.45 -9.20
N ARG A 33 22.91 -7.94 -8.19
CA ARG A 33 22.79 -8.45 -6.82
C ARG A 33 21.37 -8.31 -6.27
N SER A 34 20.68 -7.20 -6.51
CA SER A 34 19.33 -7.00 -6.02
C SER A 34 18.33 -7.98 -6.64
N ARG A 35 18.54 -8.41 -7.87
CA ARG A 35 17.69 -9.42 -8.52
C ARG A 35 17.87 -10.82 -7.92
N SER A 36 19.07 -11.20 -7.55
CA SER A 36 19.36 -12.52 -7.00
C SER A 36 18.84 -12.70 -5.58
N MET A 37 18.63 -11.61 -4.84
CA MET A 37 18.13 -11.64 -3.47
C MET A 37 16.61 -11.71 -3.33
N ALA A 38 15.86 -11.73 -4.42
CA ALA A 38 14.41 -11.89 -4.41
C ALA A 38 14.00 -13.32 -4.04
N THR A 39 14.32 -13.75 -2.82
CA THR A 39 13.87 -15.02 -2.27
C THR A 39 12.36 -14.98 -2.02
N LYS A 40 11.64 -16.01 -2.40
CA LYS A 40 10.22 -16.18 -2.13
C LYS A 40 10.01 -16.23 -0.61
N ARG A 41 9.62 -15.12 -0.01
CA ARG A 41 9.27 -15.07 1.41
C ARG A 41 8.08 -15.99 1.65
N LYS A 42 8.20 -16.86 2.65
CA LYS A 42 7.08 -17.71 3.07
C LYS A 42 5.89 -16.83 3.44
N ARG A 43 4.73 -17.12 2.87
CA ARG A 43 3.50 -16.36 3.19
C ARG A 43 3.12 -16.58 4.66
N ASP A 44 2.70 -15.52 5.32
CA ASP A 44 2.21 -15.58 6.69
C ASP A 44 1.04 -16.58 6.78
N PRO A 45 1.06 -17.52 7.75
CA PRO A 45 -0.03 -18.47 7.97
C PRO A 45 -1.40 -17.81 8.16
N ARG A 46 -1.43 -16.60 8.69
CA ARG A 46 -2.67 -15.82 8.86
C ARG A 46 -3.35 -15.49 7.53
N LEU A 47 -2.57 -15.18 6.50
CA LEU A 47 -3.08 -14.95 5.15
C LEU A 47 -3.72 -16.20 4.57
N LYS A 48 -3.10 -17.34 4.79
CA LYS A 48 -3.64 -18.64 4.35
C LYS A 48 -4.96 -18.99 5.05
N ARG A 49 -5.02 -18.84 6.38
CA ARG A 49 -6.24 -19.08 7.17
C ARG A 49 -7.40 -18.16 6.75
N ALA A 50 -7.10 -16.90 6.47
CA ALA A 50 -8.10 -15.93 6.02
C ALA A 50 -8.47 -16.11 4.54
N GLY A 51 -7.68 -16.85 3.77
CA GLY A 51 -7.88 -17.02 2.34
C GLY A 51 -7.68 -15.75 1.51
N VAL A 52 -6.86 -14.81 2.01
CA VAL A 52 -6.53 -13.54 1.35
C VAL A 52 -5.18 -13.59 0.65
N SER A 53 -5.03 -12.80 -0.40
CA SER A 53 -3.80 -12.78 -1.20
C SER A 53 -2.64 -12.01 -0.54
N GLY A 54 -2.91 -11.11 0.40
CA GLY A 54 -1.90 -10.30 1.05
C GLY A 54 -2.46 -9.45 2.18
N TYR A 55 -1.60 -8.66 2.81
CA TYR A 55 -1.98 -7.73 3.85
C TYR A 55 -2.76 -6.54 3.28
N ASN A 56 -3.66 -5.99 4.09
CA ASN A 56 -4.47 -4.82 3.73
C ASN A 56 -5.31 -5.01 2.44
N LYS A 57 -5.69 -6.25 2.14
CA LYS A 57 -6.54 -6.59 1.00
C LYS A 57 -7.84 -7.24 1.49
N PRO A 58 -8.94 -6.49 1.58
CA PRO A 58 -10.21 -7.05 2.00
C PRO A 58 -10.77 -8.03 0.97
N LYS A 59 -11.35 -9.12 1.45
CA LYS A 59 -11.99 -10.15 0.63
C LYS A 59 -13.40 -10.40 1.12
N ARG A 60 -14.33 -10.59 0.19
CA ARG A 60 -15.69 -10.98 0.50
C ARG A 60 -15.75 -12.45 0.95
N THR A 61 -16.52 -12.71 2.00
CA THR A 61 -16.73 -14.06 2.54
C THR A 61 -18.22 -14.41 2.54
N PRO A 62 -18.77 -14.86 1.41
CA PRO A 62 -20.21 -15.15 1.31
C PRO A 62 -20.65 -16.32 2.18
N GLY A 63 -19.76 -17.27 2.46
CA GLY A 63 -20.06 -18.43 3.29
C GLY A 63 -20.05 -18.17 4.81
N HIS A 64 -19.69 -16.98 5.27
CA HIS A 64 -19.69 -16.67 6.68
C HIS A 64 -21.09 -16.23 7.15
N PRO A 65 -21.64 -16.79 8.25
CA PRO A 65 -23.05 -16.54 8.63
C PRO A 65 -23.34 -15.11 9.05
N LYS A 66 -22.39 -14.40 9.63
CA LYS A 66 -22.61 -13.05 10.20
C LYS A 66 -21.84 -11.94 9.50
N LYS A 67 -20.62 -12.19 9.06
CA LYS A 67 -19.72 -11.16 8.52
C LYS A 67 -19.52 -11.32 7.02
N SER A 68 -19.58 -10.21 6.29
CA SER A 68 -19.50 -10.22 4.84
C SER A 68 -18.08 -10.17 4.28
N HIS A 69 -17.12 -9.66 5.04
CA HIS A 69 -15.75 -9.47 4.57
C HIS A 69 -14.71 -9.82 5.64
N ILE A 70 -13.52 -10.16 5.18
CA ILE A 70 -12.34 -10.42 6.00
C ILE A 70 -11.13 -9.68 5.44
N VAL A 71 -10.28 -9.18 6.32
CA VAL A 71 -9.00 -8.56 5.95
C VAL A 71 -7.94 -8.90 6.99
N VAL A 72 -6.72 -9.11 6.53
CA VAL A 72 -5.55 -9.18 7.41
C VAL A 72 -4.85 -7.83 7.35
N ALA A 73 -5.09 -7.00 8.36
CA ALA A 73 -4.52 -5.68 8.46
C ALA A 73 -3.10 -5.74 9.01
N LYS A 74 -2.19 -5.00 8.39
CA LYS A 74 -0.82 -4.84 8.85
C LYS A 74 -0.47 -3.37 8.94
N VAL A 75 -0.01 -2.95 10.13
CA VAL A 75 0.52 -1.61 10.37
C VAL A 75 1.87 -1.76 11.07
N GLY A 76 2.95 -1.44 10.38
CA GLY A 76 4.29 -1.68 10.87
C GLY A 76 4.53 -3.17 11.18
N SER A 77 4.85 -3.50 12.42
CA SER A 77 5.02 -4.88 12.89
C SER A 77 3.72 -5.53 13.39
N LYS A 78 2.65 -4.75 13.59
CA LYS A 78 1.37 -5.26 14.10
C LYS A 78 0.53 -5.86 12.97
N ILE A 79 0.05 -7.07 13.20
CA ILE A 79 -0.80 -7.80 12.25
C ILE A 79 -2.07 -8.25 12.96
N LYS A 80 -3.22 -7.98 12.36
CA LYS A 80 -4.52 -8.35 12.93
C LYS A 80 -5.46 -8.85 11.84
N THR A 81 -6.12 -9.97 12.11
CA THR A 81 -7.19 -10.48 11.24
C THR A 81 -8.51 -9.84 11.69
N ILE A 82 -9.18 -9.15 10.78
CA ILE A 82 -10.41 -8.41 11.05
C ILE A 82 -11.51 -8.92 10.14
N ARG A 83 -12.67 -9.22 10.72
CA ARG A 83 -13.90 -9.48 9.98
C ARG A 83 -14.83 -8.28 10.16
N PHE A 84 -15.39 -7.79 9.06
CA PHE A 84 -16.23 -6.60 9.08
C PHE A 84 -17.43 -6.74 8.14
N GLY A 85 -18.37 -5.81 8.28
CA GLY A 85 -19.62 -5.80 7.54
C GLY A 85 -20.60 -6.85 8.04
N GLN A 86 -21.87 -6.66 7.73
CA GLN A 86 -22.94 -7.61 8.04
C GLN A 86 -23.41 -8.30 6.76
N GLN A 87 -23.67 -9.61 6.83
CA GLN A 87 -24.23 -10.34 5.69
C GLN A 87 -25.66 -9.83 5.40
N GLY A 88 -25.98 -9.70 4.11
CA GLY A 88 -27.29 -9.26 3.66
C GLY A 88 -27.61 -7.78 3.88
N ALA A 89 -26.77 -7.01 4.56
CA ALA A 89 -27.00 -5.60 4.79
C ALA A 89 -26.82 -4.77 3.51
N LYS A 90 -27.83 -4.00 3.15
CA LYS A 90 -27.73 -3.00 2.09
C LYS A 90 -26.96 -1.79 2.60
N THR A 91 -25.86 -1.47 1.96
CA THR A 91 -25.04 -0.30 2.29
C THR A 91 -25.11 0.72 1.17
N ALA A 92 -24.90 1.99 1.49
CA ALA A 92 -24.96 3.06 0.50
C ALA A 92 -23.83 2.95 -0.54
N GLY A 93 -22.69 2.34 -0.18
CA GLY A 93 -21.53 2.25 -1.06
C GLY A 93 -20.88 3.61 -1.30
N LYS A 94 -20.04 3.69 -2.32
CA LYS A 94 -19.40 4.94 -2.71
C LYS A 94 -20.40 5.91 -3.30
N PRO A 95 -20.18 7.24 -3.17
CA PRO A 95 -21.05 8.24 -3.78
C PRO A 95 -21.23 8.01 -5.30
N LYS A 96 -22.46 8.03 -5.76
CA LYS A 96 -22.80 7.88 -7.17
C LYS A 96 -23.62 9.08 -7.64
N LYS A 97 -23.46 9.42 -8.93
CA LYS A 97 -24.29 10.43 -9.56
C LYS A 97 -25.75 9.94 -9.62
N GLY A 98 -26.70 10.77 -9.21
CA GLY A 98 -28.11 10.40 -9.15
C GLY A 98 -28.53 9.57 -7.94
N GLU A 99 -27.70 9.50 -6.91
CA GLU A 99 -27.98 8.79 -5.66
C GLU A 99 -29.12 9.45 -4.87
N SER A 100 -29.97 8.64 -4.25
CA SER A 100 -31.07 9.15 -3.42
C SER A 100 -30.56 9.83 -2.13
N GLU A 101 -31.32 10.81 -1.63
CA GLU A 101 -30.99 11.50 -0.37
C GLU A 101 -30.95 10.54 0.83
N ALA A 102 -31.79 9.51 0.83
CA ALA A 102 -31.79 8.48 1.87
C ALA A 102 -30.44 7.75 1.94
N MET A 103 -29.83 7.43 0.81
CA MET A 103 -28.52 6.78 0.77
C MET A 103 -27.40 7.70 1.23
N LYS A 104 -27.45 8.99 0.87
CA LYS A 104 -26.50 10.00 1.36
C LYS A 104 -26.57 10.15 2.88
N LYS A 105 -27.77 10.26 3.43
CA LYS A 105 -28.00 10.33 4.88
C LYS A 105 -27.52 9.07 5.60
N LYS A 106 -27.76 7.91 5.04
CA LYS A 106 -27.32 6.63 5.60
C LYS A 106 -25.78 6.54 5.67
N ARG A 107 -25.08 6.97 4.64
CA ARG A 107 -23.62 7.05 4.62
C ARG A 107 -23.07 8.03 5.66
N ALA A 108 -23.64 9.23 5.71
CA ALA A 108 -23.24 10.26 6.68
C ALA A 108 -23.46 9.80 8.13
N SER A 109 -24.60 9.17 8.40
CA SER A 109 -24.94 8.61 9.71
C SER A 109 -23.94 7.52 10.14
N PHE A 110 -23.58 6.62 9.23
CA PHE A 110 -22.57 5.59 9.52
C PHE A 110 -21.22 6.20 9.89
N LYS A 111 -20.74 7.15 9.08
CA LYS A 111 -19.48 7.84 9.34
C LYS A 111 -19.46 8.60 10.66
N ALA A 112 -20.55 9.27 11.00
CA ALA A 112 -20.69 10.00 12.27
C ALA A 112 -20.64 9.07 13.48
N ARG A 113 -21.40 7.97 13.45
CA ARG A 113 -21.44 6.99 14.55
C ARG A 113 -20.10 6.28 14.77
N HIS A 114 -19.36 6.02 13.71
CA HIS A 114 -18.12 5.25 13.74
C HIS A 114 -16.86 6.10 13.62
N ALA A 115 -16.97 7.42 13.67
CA ALA A 115 -15.84 8.35 13.46
C ALA A 115 -14.62 8.02 14.33
N LYS A 116 -14.81 7.76 15.61
CA LYS A 116 -13.73 7.39 16.54
C LYS A 116 -13.02 6.09 16.11
N ASN A 117 -13.78 5.10 15.69
CA ASN A 117 -13.23 3.81 15.25
C ASN A 117 -12.56 3.91 13.88
N ILE A 118 -13.10 4.71 12.98
CA ILE A 118 -12.48 4.98 11.67
C ILE A 118 -11.14 5.68 11.85
N ALA A 119 -11.04 6.63 12.79
CA ALA A 119 -9.80 7.34 13.10
C ALA A 119 -8.68 6.43 13.62
N LYS A 120 -9.00 5.26 14.20
CA LYS A 120 -8.02 4.26 14.61
C LYS A 120 -7.26 3.63 13.43
N GLY A 121 -7.72 3.82 12.19
CA GLY A 121 -7.08 3.37 10.97
C GLY A 121 -7.23 1.87 10.70
N LYS A 122 -6.25 1.30 10.04
CA LYS A 122 -6.29 -0.07 9.50
C LYS A 122 -6.51 -1.18 10.53
N MET A 123 -6.32 -0.92 11.81
CA MET A 123 -6.55 -1.89 12.89
C MET A 123 -8.02 -1.94 13.35
N SER A 124 -8.88 -1.08 12.82
CA SER A 124 -10.29 -1.02 13.15
C SER A 124 -11.17 -1.65 12.06
N ALA A 125 -12.16 -2.44 12.47
CA ALA A 125 -13.17 -2.98 11.57
C ALA A 125 -14.01 -1.89 10.91
N ALA A 126 -14.29 -0.81 11.62
CA ALA A 126 -15.04 0.33 11.09
C ALA A 126 -14.32 1.05 9.95
N TYR A 127 -13.01 1.16 10.02
CA TYR A 127 -12.19 1.71 8.93
C TYR A 127 -12.38 0.92 7.64
N TRP A 128 -12.29 -0.40 7.72
CA TRP A 128 -12.46 -1.27 6.56
C TRP A 128 -13.89 -1.28 6.03
N ALA A 129 -14.87 -1.27 6.91
CA ALA A 129 -16.27 -1.14 6.53
C ALA A 129 -16.53 0.16 5.78
N ASN A 130 -16.01 1.28 6.28
CA ASN A 130 -16.13 2.59 5.62
C ASN A 130 -15.44 2.59 4.23
N LYS A 131 -14.29 1.95 4.12
CA LYS A 131 -13.53 1.92 2.87
C LYS A 131 -14.18 1.04 1.79
N VAL A 132 -14.76 -0.09 2.18
CA VAL A 132 -15.26 -1.12 1.25
C VAL A 132 -16.75 -1.00 1.01
N LYS A 133 -17.55 -0.72 2.04
CA LYS A 133 -19.02 -0.75 1.97
C LYS A 133 -19.69 0.64 1.93
N TRP A 134 -18.99 1.68 2.33
CA TRP A 134 -19.46 3.08 2.43
C TRP A 134 -18.46 4.04 1.74
#